data_f0a9c352ceab238d9d5a0f16374c885f
#
_entry.id   f0a9c352ceab238d9d5a0f16374c885f
#
_cell.length_a   1.000
_cell.length_b   1.000
_cell.length_c   1.000
_cell.angle_alpha   90.00
_cell.angle_beta   90.00
_cell.angle_gamma   90.00
#
_symmetry.space_group_name_H-M   'P 1'
#
loop_
_entity.id
_entity.type
_entity.pdbx_description
1 polymer ?
#
loop_
_entity_poly.entity_id
_entity_poly.type
_entity_poly.pdbx_seq_one_letter_code
_entity_poly.pdbx_strand_id
1 'polypeptide(L)'
;VNKYFTGDFMKRLNIIFLFILMIMCPLLAQDKQQKFQIDFNELKGTLTSSDLMKKDFGRYHGFEIELFQGESINFVVYSKKFQPGLALINSKGEVFKQSMGNSNGFANLTASIPASGNWILYVLGNEKALGDFTLQTAIAEPNALTLDKNADICTTLDFLLSHANAYFLLLEYQSGKNHDIIKLDNAIDAYLDEDNSSYDATLYDGTSSAQAEGLFKTESEKITACLGNTWKAKSTNWEKIEDYKMKSLELTEQKEDRPRYVIIAVNDRAGSKQKTSKKFQVKIEIGLVH
;
A
#
# COMPACT_ATOMS: atom_id res chain seq x y z
N VAL A 1 5.13 -43.06 66.97
CA VAL A 1 5.09 -41.59 66.96
C VAL A 1 5.70 -41.13 65.63
N ASN A 2 4.94 -40.62 64.73
CA ASN A 2 5.19 -39.71 63.57
C ASN A 2 4.35 -40.10 62.34
N LYS A 3 3.11 -39.76 62.39
CA LYS A 3 2.25 -39.57 61.23
C LYS A 3 1.49 -38.29 61.50
N TYR A 4 1.71 -37.27 60.67
CA TYR A 4 0.91 -36.05 60.43
C TYR A 4 1.83 -34.88 60.11
N PHE A 5 2.40 -34.86 58.88
CA PHE A 5 2.94 -33.58 58.38
C PHE A 5 3.09 -33.52 56.84
N THR A 6 2.37 -34.32 56.04
CA THR A 6 2.58 -34.33 54.58
C THR A 6 1.38 -33.87 53.74
N GLY A 7 0.20 -33.70 54.32
CA GLY A 7 -0.99 -33.38 53.54
C GLY A 7 -1.23 -31.88 53.31
N ASP A 8 -0.88 -31.04 54.26
CA ASP A 8 -1.19 -29.61 54.21
C ASP A 8 -0.16 -28.78 53.43
N PHE A 9 1.10 -29.24 53.43
CA PHE A 9 2.16 -28.54 52.67
C PHE A 9 2.00 -28.67 51.14
N MET A 10 1.58 -29.84 50.67
CA MET A 10 1.32 -30.05 49.23
C MET A 10 0.09 -29.28 48.74
N LYS A 11 -0.95 -29.14 49.52
CA LYS A 11 -2.12 -28.32 49.18
C LYS A 11 -1.78 -26.82 49.08
N ARG A 12 -0.95 -26.32 49.99
CA ARG A 12 -0.51 -24.91 49.94
C ARG A 12 0.46 -24.66 48.79
N LEU A 13 1.30 -25.60 48.41
CA LEU A 13 2.21 -25.51 47.28
C LEU A 13 1.46 -25.44 45.95
N ASN A 14 0.38 -26.25 45.78
CA ASN A 14 -0.45 -26.23 44.60
C ASN A 14 -1.25 -24.92 44.41
N ILE A 15 -1.70 -24.33 45.51
CA ILE A 15 -2.43 -23.04 45.50
C ILE A 15 -1.48 -21.90 45.09
N ILE A 16 -0.25 -21.91 45.61
CA ILE A 16 0.77 -20.90 45.28
C ILE A 16 1.19 -21.03 43.80
N PHE A 17 1.35 -22.27 43.27
CA PHE A 17 1.68 -22.51 41.88
C PHE A 17 0.55 -22.07 40.92
N LEU A 18 -0.72 -22.29 41.33
CA LEU A 18 -1.89 -21.81 40.55
C LEU A 18 -2.01 -20.29 40.55
N PHE A 19 -1.67 -19.62 41.67
CA PHE A 19 -1.67 -18.17 41.75
C PHE A 19 -0.54 -17.54 40.94
N ILE A 20 0.65 -18.15 40.91
CA ILE A 20 1.77 -17.69 40.09
C ILE A 20 1.45 -17.88 38.58
N LEU A 21 0.77 -18.97 38.19
CA LEU A 21 0.32 -19.18 36.83
C LEU A 21 -0.75 -18.16 36.39
N MET A 22 -1.67 -17.77 37.29
CA MET A 22 -2.67 -16.73 37.01
C MET A 22 -2.10 -15.31 36.92
N ILE A 23 -1.00 -15.04 37.62
CA ILE A 23 -0.34 -13.72 37.57
C ILE A 23 0.60 -13.61 36.34
N MET A 24 1.14 -14.71 35.84
CA MET A 24 1.98 -14.68 34.64
C MET A 24 1.20 -14.67 33.32
N CYS A 25 -0.09 -15.07 33.32
CA CYS A 25 -0.92 -15.04 32.12
C CYS A 25 -1.19 -13.63 31.56
N PRO A 26 -1.39 -12.57 32.37
CA PRO A 26 -1.56 -11.22 31.83
C PRO A 26 -0.24 -10.52 31.45
N LEU A 27 0.92 -11.01 31.93
CA LEU A 27 2.23 -10.44 31.59
C LEU A 27 2.80 -10.92 30.25
N LEU A 28 2.26 -12.02 29.71
CA LEU A 28 2.58 -12.49 28.35
C LEU A 28 1.66 -11.90 27.29
N ALA A 29 0.64 -11.13 27.68
CA ALA A 29 -0.28 -10.43 26.78
C ALA A 29 0.04 -8.93 26.61
N GLN A 30 1.08 -8.42 27.27
CA GLN A 30 1.56 -7.05 27.09
C GLN A 30 2.96 -7.10 26.52
N ASP A 31 3.06 -6.91 25.25
CA ASP A 31 4.03 -6.20 24.43
C ASP A 31 4.07 -6.78 23.01
N LYS A 32 2.95 -6.80 22.34
CA LYS A 32 3.01 -6.46 20.92
C LYS A 32 2.77 -4.95 20.85
N GLN A 33 3.81 -4.14 21.03
CA GLN A 33 3.90 -2.87 20.35
C GLN A 33 3.70 -3.18 18.88
N GLN A 34 2.47 -3.02 18.43
CA GLN A 34 2.10 -3.20 17.06
C GLN A 34 2.90 -2.15 16.28
N LYS A 35 3.97 -2.61 15.64
CA LYS A 35 4.64 -1.81 14.64
C LYS A 35 3.63 -1.59 13.53
N PHE A 36 3.43 -0.34 13.18
CA PHE A 36 2.81 0.09 11.95
C PHE A 36 3.34 -0.76 10.78
N GLN A 37 2.50 -1.58 10.20
CA GLN A 37 2.86 -2.45 9.08
C GLN A 37 1.69 -2.53 8.11
N ILE A 38 1.93 -2.06 6.88
CA ILE A 38 1.07 -2.39 5.75
C ILE A 38 1.48 -3.78 5.30
N ASP A 39 0.62 -4.74 5.47
CA ASP A 39 0.84 -6.10 4.98
C ASP A 39 0.35 -6.17 3.53
N PHE A 40 1.26 -6.54 2.63
CA PHE A 40 0.99 -6.66 1.21
C PHE A 40 1.40 -8.06 0.73
N ASN A 41 0.41 -8.78 0.20
CA ASN A 41 0.61 -10.10 -0.36
C ASN A 41 0.11 -10.16 -1.80
N GLU A 42 0.87 -10.80 -2.66
CA GLU A 42 0.45 -11.13 -4.01
C GLU A 42 0.18 -12.63 -4.10
N LEU A 43 -1.02 -12.99 -4.54
CA LEU A 43 -1.46 -14.35 -4.77
C LEU A 43 -1.79 -14.53 -6.25
N LYS A 44 -1.29 -15.59 -6.87
CA LYS A 44 -1.68 -16.00 -8.22
C LYS A 44 -2.68 -17.13 -8.14
N GLY A 45 -3.74 -17.02 -8.92
CA GLY A 45 -4.79 -18.04 -8.99
C GLY A 45 -5.30 -18.20 -10.41
N THR A 46 -6.15 -19.21 -10.60
CA THR A 46 -6.76 -19.51 -11.88
C THR A 46 -8.23 -19.83 -11.67
N LEU A 47 -9.13 -19.14 -12.39
CA LEU A 47 -10.54 -19.59 -12.50
C LEU A 47 -10.62 -20.73 -13.50
N THR A 48 -11.16 -21.87 -13.06
CA THR A 48 -11.27 -23.10 -13.83
C THR A 48 -12.73 -23.50 -14.02
N SER A 49 -13.01 -24.49 -14.88
CA SER A 49 -14.36 -25.01 -15.05
C SER A 49 -14.90 -25.74 -13.80
N SER A 50 -14.02 -26.15 -12.88
CA SER A 50 -14.38 -26.79 -11.61
C SER A 50 -14.71 -25.83 -10.48
N ASP A 51 -14.41 -24.53 -10.63
CA ASP A 51 -14.76 -23.53 -9.64
C ASP A 51 -16.28 -23.37 -9.54
N LEU A 52 -16.74 -23.04 -8.34
CA LEU A 52 -18.15 -22.91 -8.04
C LEU A 52 -18.80 -21.78 -8.84
N MET A 53 -20.08 -21.96 -9.12
CA MET A 53 -20.91 -20.95 -9.80
C MET A 53 -22.10 -20.57 -8.92
N LYS A 54 -22.39 -19.29 -8.84
CA LYS A 54 -23.57 -18.74 -8.17
C LYS A 54 -24.29 -17.79 -9.12
N LYS A 55 -25.62 -17.84 -9.16
CA LYS A 55 -26.44 -17.07 -10.09
C LYS A 55 -26.12 -15.58 -10.09
N ASP A 56 -25.82 -15.01 -8.91
CA ASP A 56 -25.61 -13.57 -8.73
C ASP A 56 -24.14 -13.15 -8.88
N PHE A 57 -23.21 -14.12 -8.88
CA PHE A 57 -21.75 -13.85 -8.90
C PHE A 57 -21.04 -14.40 -10.14
N GLY A 58 -21.67 -15.31 -10.87
CA GLY A 58 -21.02 -16.09 -11.90
C GLY A 58 -20.06 -17.12 -11.30
N ARG A 59 -18.91 -17.34 -11.91
CA ARG A 59 -17.87 -18.25 -11.43
C ARG A 59 -17.02 -17.55 -10.37
N TYR A 60 -16.62 -18.27 -9.30
CA TYR A 60 -15.84 -17.68 -8.24
C TYR A 60 -14.84 -18.64 -7.60
N HIS A 61 -13.73 -18.09 -7.12
CA HIS A 61 -12.72 -18.74 -6.30
C HIS A 61 -12.63 -18.02 -4.95
N GLY A 62 -12.60 -18.77 -3.84
CA GLY A 62 -12.65 -18.21 -2.48
C GLY A 62 -11.33 -18.34 -1.75
N PHE A 63 -10.97 -17.31 -1.00
CA PHE A 63 -9.83 -17.27 -0.08
C PHE A 63 -10.34 -16.98 1.33
N GLU A 64 -10.00 -17.84 2.28
CA GLU A 64 -10.23 -17.55 3.70
C GLU A 64 -9.18 -16.55 4.20
N ILE A 65 -9.64 -15.54 4.93
CA ILE A 65 -8.79 -14.48 5.47
C ILE A 65 -9.27 -14.11 6.87
N GLU A 66 -8.35 -14.00 7.81
CA GLU A 66 -8.63 -13.46 9.13
C GLU A 66 -8.44 -11.94 9.10
N LEU A 67 -9.49 -11.20 9.48
CA LEU A 67 -9.48 -9.74 9.54
C LEU A 67 -9.89 -9.27 10.92
N PHE A 68 -9.33 -8.14 11.36
CA PHE A 68 -9.58 -7.57 12.68
C PHE A 68 -10.39 -6.28 12.59
N GLN A 69 -11.20 -6.05 13.62
CA GLN A 69 -12.03 -4.85 13.70
C GLN A 69 -11.18 -3.58 13.61
N GLY A 70 -11.58 -2.68 12.74
CA GLY A 70 -10.92 -1.39 12.50
C GLY A 70 -9.83 -1.44 11.43
N GLU A 71 -9.40 -2.62 10.97
CA GLU A 71 -8.47 -2.70 9.84
C GLU A 71 -9.05 -2.03 8.60
N SER A 72 -8.19 -1.36 7.85
CA SER A 72 -8.49 -0.88 6.50
C SER A 72 -7.88 -1.84 5.51
N ILE A 73 -8.72 -2.35 4.61
CA ILE A 73 -8.30 -3.30 3.58
C ILE A 73 -8.40 -2.68 2.20
N ASN A 74 -7.50 -3.10 1.32
CA ASN A 74 -7.61 -2.92 -0.10
C ASN A 74 -7.24 -4.22 -0.82
N PHE A 75 -8.18 -4.77 -1.57
CA PHE A 75 -7.98 -5.94 -2.39
C PHE A 75 -8.09 -5.55 -3.85
N VAL A 76 -7.10 -5.95 -4.63
CA VAL A 76 -7.02 -5.68 -6.05
C VAL A 76 -6.88 -6.99 -6.80
N VAL A 77 -7.70 -7.20 -7.81
CA VAL A 77 -7.56 -8.35 -8.71
C VAL A 77 -7.36 -7.88 -10.13
N TYR A 78 -6.44 -8.54 -10.81
CA TYR A 78 -6.15 -8.32 -12.21
C TYR A 78 -6.18 -9.62 -13.01
N SER A 79 -6.80 -9.59 -14.19
CA SER A 79 -6.77 -10.69 -15.16
C SER A 79 -6.74 -10.15 -16.61
N LYS A 80 -5.86 -10.73 -17.42
CA LYS A 80 -5.85 -10.50 -18.90
C LYS A 80 -6.87 -11.37 -19.64
N LYS A 81 -7.50 -12.32 -18.95
CA LYS A 81 -8.34 -13.35 -19.57
C LYS A 81 -9.84 -13.12 -19.42
N PHE A 82 -10.24 -12.42 -18.36
CA PHE A 82 -11.65 -12.13 -18.07
C PHE A 82 -11.77 -10.82 -17.30
N GLN A 83 -12.96 -10.27 -17.25
CA GLN A 83 -13.29 -9.14 -16.38
C GLN A 83 -13.52 -9.65 -14.95
N PRO A 84 -12.60 -9.38 -14.02
CA PRO A 84 -12.72 -9.88 -12.66
C PRO A 84 -13.66 -9.03 -11.82
N GLY A 85 -14.06 -9.58 -10.67
CA GLY A 85 -14.73 -8.87 -9.59
C GLY A 85 -14.22 -9.38 -8.26
N LEU A 86 -14.57 -8.67 -7.19
CA LEU A 86 -14.26 -9.03 -5.81
C LEU A 86 -15.53 -8.98 -4.97
N ALA A 87 -15.68 -9.92 -4.04
CA ALA A 87 -16.72 -9.85 -3.00
C ALA A 87 -16.13 -10.28 -1.66
N LEU A 88 -16.35 -9.48 -0.62
CA LEU A 88 -15.97 -9.81 0.75
C LEU A 88 -17.22 -10.30 1.50
N ILE A 89 -17.11 -11.49 2.05
CA ILE A 89 -18.18 -12.21 2.72
C ILE A 89 -17.86 -12.29 4.21
N ASN A 90 -18.83 -11.94 5.06
CA ASN A 90 -18.67 -12.02 6.50
C ASN A 90 -18.83 -13.46 7.02
N SER A 91 -18.57 -13.69 8.30
CA SER A 91 -18.68 -14.98 8.97
C SER A 91 -20.10 -15.60 8.96
N LYS A 92 -21.14 -14.81 8.62
CA LYS A 92 -22.52 -15.28 8.47
C LYS A 92 -22.85 -15.73 7.04
N GLY A 93 -21.88 -15.60 6.09
CA GLY A 93 -22.09 -15.90 4.68
C GLY A 93 -22.79 -14.79 3.89
N GLU A 94 -22.89 -13.59 4.47
CA GLU A 94 -23.51 -12.43 3.82
C GLU A 94 -22.46 -11.61 3.09
N VAL A 95 -22.84 -11.04 1.93
CA VAL A 95 -21.98 -10.12 1.18
C VAL A 95 -21.86 -8.82 1.97
N PHE A 96 -20.67 -8.55 2.48
CA PHE A 96 -20.38 -7.28 3.16
C PHE A 96 -20.10 -6.17 2.15
N LYS A 97 -19.25 -6.46 1.16
CA LYS A 97 -18.91 -5.51 0.09
C LYS A 97 -18.58 -6.25 -1.20
N GLN A 98 -18.88 -5.63 -2.33
CA GLN A 98 -18.58 -6.17 -3.65
C GLN A 98 -18.13 -5.05 -4.58
N SER A 99 -17.22 -5.40 -5.50
CA SER A 99 -16.75 -4.53 -6.57
C SER A 99 -16.63 -5.34 -7.86
N MET A 100 -17.19 -4.81 -8.95
CA MET A 100 -17.02 -5.41 -10.28
C MET A 100 -15.95 -4.65 -11.04
N GLY A 101 -15.13 -5.39 -11.75
CA GLY A 101 -14.03 -4.83 -12.51
C GLY A 101 -14.46 -4.10 -13.77
N ASN A 102 -13.51 -3.39 -14.34
CA ASN A 102 -13.64 -2.69 -15.61
C ASN A 102 -13.22 -3.57 -16.80
N SER A 103 -13.37 -3.04 -18.00
CA SER A 103 -12.98 -3.70 -19.25
C SER A 103 -11.46 -3.96 -19.39
N ASN A 104 -10.63 -3.28 -18.57
CA ASN A 104 -9.18 -3.45 -18.55
C ASN A 104 -8.74 -4.67 -17.72
N GLY A 105 -9.68 -5.45 -17.19
CA GLY A 105 -9.38 -6.64 -16.41
C GLY A 105 -8.95 -6.37 -14.97
N PHE A 106 -9.42 -5.28 -14.38
CA PHE A 106 -9.04 -4.82 -13.05
C PHE A 106 -10.27 -4.60 -12.18
N ALA A 107 -10.25 -5.08 -10.92
CA ALA A 107 -11.22 -4.72 -9.90
C ALA A 107 -10.52 -4.39 -8.57
N ASN A 108 -11.10 -3.45 -7.84
CA ASN A 108 -10.61 -2.98 -6.55
C ASN A 108 -11.75 -3.01 -5.52
N LEU A 109 -11.47 -3.48 -4.31
CA LEU A 109 -12.40 -3.50 -3.18
C LEU A 109 -11.70 -2.97 -1.94
N THR A 110 -12.13 -1.82 -1.45
CA THR A 110 -11.64 -1.17 -0.23
C THR A 110 -12.71 -1.17 0.84
N ALA A 111 -12.36 -1.44 2.10
CA ALA A 111 -13.32 -1.38 3.21
C ALA A 111 -12.61 -1.18 4.55
N SER A 112 -13.34 -0.65 5.55
CA SER A 112 -12.99 -0.77 6.97
C SER A 112 -13.76 -1.96 7.57
N ILE A 113 -13.06 -2.78 8.33
CA ILE A 113 -13.61 -4.03 8.88
C ILE A 113 -14.40 -3.73 10.16
N PRO A 114 -15.70 -4.03 10.20
CA PRO A 114 -16.56 -3.67 11.33
C PRO A 114 -16.41 -4.62 12.53
N ALA A 115 -15.91 -5.84 12.33
CA ALA A 115 -15.76 -6.85 13.38
C ALA A 115 -14.66 -7.85 13.04
N SER A 116 -13.90 -8.27 14.04
CA SER A 116 -12.88 -9.32 13.91
C SER A 116 -13.49 -10.68 13.59
N GLY A 117 -12.77 -11.51 12.83
CA GLY A 117 -13.15 -12.88 12.55
C GLY A 117 -12.66 -13.40 11.20
N ASN A 118 -13.14 -14.61 10.85
CA ASN A 118 -12.85 -15.22 9.56
C ASN A 118 -13.81 -14.67 8.50
N TRP A 119 -13.23 -14.19 7.42
CA TRP A 119 -13.90 -13.65 6.25
C TRP A 119 -13.55 -14.50 5.05
N ILE A 120 -14.33 -14.38 3.99
CA ILE A 120 -14.03 -15.03 2.71
C ILE A 120 -13.99 -13.94 1.64
N LEU A 121 -12.86 -13.86 0.95
CA LEU A 121 -12.68 -13.02 -0.24
C LEU A 121 -12.91 -13.85 -1.49
N TYR A 122 -13.90 -13.51 -2.28
CA TYR A 122 -14.14 -14.13 -3.57
C TYR A 122 -13.54 -13.31 -4.70
N VAL A 123 -12.77 -13.98 -5.56
CA VAL A 123 -12.47 -13.50 -6.91
C VAL A 123 -13.57 -14.01 -7.83
N LEU A 124 -14.23 -13.08 -8.50
CA LEU A 124 -15.42 -13.32 -9.32
C LEU A 124 -15.07 -13.19 -10.80
N GLY A 125 -15.83 -13.92 -11.63
CA GLY A 125 -15.86 -13.73 -13.07
C GLY A 125 -17.25 -14.07 -13.58
N ASN A 126 -17.60 -13.70 -14.81
CA ASN A 126 -18.85 -14.12 -15.40
C ASN A 126 -18.88 -15.66 -15.57
N GLU A 127 -20.00 -16.21 -15.99
CA GLU A 127 -20.18 -17.68 -16.15
C GLU A 127 -19.13 -18.34 -17.07
N LYS A 128 -18.61 -17.59 -18.03
CA LYS A 128 -17.61 -18.05 -19.01
C LYS A 128 -16.18 -17.71 -18.61
N ALA A 129 -15.98 -17.06 -17.46
CA ALA A 129 -14.66 -16.64 -16.99
C ALA A 129 -13.78 -17.86 -16.71
N LEU A 130 -12.68 -17.95 -17.42
CA LEU A 130 -11.63 -18.95 -17.22
C LEU A 130 -10.27 -18.28 -17.44
N GLY A 131 -9.29 -18.67 -16.62
CA GLY A 131 -7.91 -18.23 -16.79
C GLY A 131 -7.31 -17.63 -15.53
N ASP A 132 -6.07 -17.19 -15.68
CA ASP A 132 -5.25 -16.73 -14.56
C ASP A 132 -5.64 -15.34 -14.11
N PHE A 133 -5.47 -15.11 -12.82
CA PHE A 133 -5.58 -13.81 -12.19
C PHE A 133 -4.46 -13.62 -11.15
N THR A 134 -4.16 -12.37 -10.86
CA THR A 134 -3.32 -11.96 -9.73
C THR A 134 -4.21 -11.21 -8.74
N LEU A 135 -4.20 -11.64 -7.49
CA LEU A 135 -4.86 -10.98 -6.37
C LEU A 135 -3.79 -10.32 -5.50
N GLN A 136 -3.94 -9.04 -5.25
CA GLN A 136 -3.08 -8.28 -4.34
C GLN A 136 -3.89 -7.89 -3.12
N THR A 137 -3.30 -8.06 -1.94
CA THR A 137 -3.94 -7.75 -0.67
C THR A 137 -3.10 -6.72 0.08
N ALA A 138 -3.70 -5.63 0.50
CA ALA A 138 -3.11 -4.65 1.39
C ALA A 138 -4.02 -4.49 2.62
N ILE A 139 -3.46 -4.74 3.80
CA ILE A 139 -4.15 -4.65 5.08
C ILE A 139 -3.36 -3.68 5.94
N ALA A 140 -4.04 -2.67 6.47
CA ALA A 140 -3.45 -1.70 7.38
C ALA A 140 -4.19 -1.72 8.71
N GLU A 141 -3.42 -1.59 9.78
CA GLU A 141 -3.98 -1.48 11.13
C GLU A 141 -4.83 -0.22 11.31
N PRO A 142 -5.76 -0.23 12.28
CA PRO A 142 -6.52 0.96 12.64
C PRO A 142 -5.58 2.14 12.93
N ASN A 143 -5.85 3.28 12.33
CA ASN A 143 -5.04 4.52 12.45
C ASN A 143 -3.60 4.42 11.90
N ALA A 144 -3.25 3.31 11.27
CA ALA A 144 -1.93 3.03 10.74
C ALA A 144 -1.49 3.98 9.61
N LEU A 145 -2.40 4.75 9.04
CA LEU A 145 -2.17 5.55 7.85
C LEU A 145 -2.14 7.06 8.13
N THR A 146 -1.97 7.48 9.39
CA THR A 146 -1.85 8.90 9.72
C THR A 146 -0.37 9.31 9.76
N LEU A 147 0.01 10.19 8.87
CA LEU A 147 1.28 10.91 8.94
C LEU A 147 1.14 12.12 9.87
N ASP A 148 2.14 12.36 10.73
CA ASP A 148 2.19 13.61 11.49
C ASP A 148 2.27 14.79 10.50
N LYS A 149 1.47 15.83 10.74
CA LYS A 149 1.45 17.04 9.90
C LYS A 149 2.79 17.78 9.87
N ASN A 150 3.65 17.53 10.86
CA ASN A 150 4.97 18.12 10.97
C ASN A 150 6.08 17.10 10.65
N ALA A 151 5.74 15.99 10.01
CA ALA A 151 6.74 15.01 9.60
C ALA A 151 7.78 15.65 8.68
N ASP A 152 9.04 15.31 8.87
CA ASP A 152 10.10 15.74 7.96
C ASP A 152 10.01 15.04 6.60
N ILE A 153 10.80 15.48 5.65
CA ILE A 153 10.80 14.93 4.30
C ILE A 153 11.13 13.43 4.28
N CYS A 154 12.06 12.98 5.13
CA CYS A 154 12.45 11.57 5.17
C CYS A 154 11.29 10.69 5.70
N THR A 155 10.65 11.11 6.77
CA THR A 155 9.48 10.43 7.35
C THR A 155 8.31 10.40 6.35
N THR A 156 8.06 11.51 5.65
CA THR A 156 7.01 11.59 4.62
C THR A 156 7.34 10.69 3.43
N LEU A 157 8.60 10.66 3.01
CA LEU A 157 9.06 9.81 1.92
C LEU A 157 8.94 8.32 2.26
N ASP A 158 9.38 7.91 3.46
CA ASP A 158 9.24 6.53 3.95
C ASP A 158 7.78 6.10 4.02
N PHE A 159 6.91 7.00 4.49
CA PHE A 159 5.47 6.77 4.50
C PHE A 159 4.92 6.53 3.08
N LEU A 160 5.23 7.39 2.12
CA LEU A 160 4.80 7.24 0.73
C LEU A 160 5.35 5.95 0.10
N LEU A 161 6.63 5.65 0.32
CA LEU A 161 7.27 4.43 -0.17
C LEU A 161 6.63 3.17 0.43
N SER A 162 6.19 3.20 1.68
CA SER A 162 5.47 2.07 2.28
C SER A 162 4.14 1.78 1.58
N HIS A 163 3.50 2.81 1.00
CA HIS A 163 2.25 2.69 0.25
C HIS A 163 2.45 2.30 -1.22
N ALA A 164 3.64 2.48 -1.77
CA ALA A 164 3.93 2.09 -3.16
C ALA A 164 3.68 0.60 -3.40
N ASN A 165 4.01 -0.27 -2.43
CA ASN A 165 3.76 -1.71 -2.52
C ASN A 165 2.27 -2.06 -2.69
N ALA A 166 1.37 -1.23 -2.21
CA ALA A 166 -0.07 -1.34 -2.35
C ALA A 166 -0.62 -0.43 -3.47
N TYR A 167 0.24 0.03 -4.40
CA TYR A 167 -0.14 0.95 -5.49
C TYR A 167 -0.87 2.20 -4.97
N PHE A 168 -0.49 2.70 -3.80
CA PHE A 168 -1.09 3.86 -3.12
C PHE A 168 -2.60 3.77 -2.86
N LEU A 169 -3.23 2.63 -3.10
CA LEU A 169 -4.68 2.44 -3.02
C LEU A 169 -5.24 2.73 -1.62
N LEU A 170 -4.44 2.52 -0.57
CA LEU A 170 -4.84 2.87 0.79
C LEU A 170 -4.84 4.38 1.05
N LEU A 171 -3.96 5.13 0.39
CA LEU A 171 -3.96 6.60 0.44
C LEU A 171 -5.17 7.18 -0.28
N GLU A 172 -5.52 6.65 -1.45
CA GLU A 172 -6.71 7.05 -2.20
C GLU A 172 -7.98 6.86 -1.38
N TYR A 173 -8.10 5.75 -0.68
CA TYR A 173 -9.24 5.46 0.18
C TYR A 173 -9.42 6.49 1.31
N GLN A 174 -8.32 6.94 1.92
CA GLN A 174 -8.36 7.89 3.04
C GLN A 174 -8.63 9.32 2.61
N SER A 175 -8.06 9.74 1.48
CA SER A 175 -8.21 11.11 0.99
C SER A 175 -9.63 11.43 0.52
N GLY A 176 -10.46 10.40 0.30
CA GLY A 176 -11.70 10.59 -0.45
C GLY A 176 -11.37 11.10 -1.86
N LYS A 177 -12.32 11.13 -2.78
CA LYS A 177 -12.09 11.59 -4.18
C LYS A 177 -11.61 13.04 -4.34
N ASN A 178 -11.31 13.75 -3.26
CA ASN A 178 -10.92 15.16 -3.26
C ASN A 178 -9.55 15.35 -2.60
N HIS A 179 -8.49 15.28 -3.38
CA HIS A 179 -7.27 16.10 -3.39
C HIS A 179 -6.54 16.49 -2.08
N ASP A 180 -6.91 16.00 -0.90
CA ASP A 180 -6.11 16.17 0.32
C ASP A 180 -5.06 15.05 0.47
N ILE A 181 -4.43 14.68 -0.65
CA ILE A 181 -3.31 13.74 -0.66
C ILE A 181 -2.17 14.34 0.14
N ILE A 182 -1.52 13.51 0.93
CA ILE A 182 -0.31 13.88 1.65
C ILE A 182 0.70 14.45 0.66
N LYS A 183 1.17 15.68 0.93
CA LYS A 183 2.14 16.35 0.09
C LYS A 183 3.53 16.21 0.68
N LEU A 184 4.50 15.89 -0.16
CA LEU A 184 5.91 16.09 0.18
C LEU A 184 6.14 17.57 0.55
N ASP A 185 7.09 17.80 1.45
CA ASP A 185 7.49 19.15 1.82
C ASP A 185 7.83 19.98 0.57
N ASN A 186 7.33 21.22 0.54
CA ASN A 186 7.44 22.15 -0.59
C ASN A 186 6.67 21.77 -1.88
N ALA A 187 5.89 20.68 -1.90
CA ALA A 187 5.06 20.38 -3.05
C ALA A 187 3.90 21.39 -3.18
N ILE A 188 3.80 22.02 -4.34
CA ILE A 188 2.70 22.91 -4.69
C ILE A 188 1.44 22.14 -5.06
N ASP A 189 1.63 20.91 -5.58
CA ASP A 189 0.58 19.98 -5.95
C ASP A 189 1.04 18.54 -5.83
N ALA A 190 0.09 17.62 -5.58
CA ALA A 190 0.33 16.19 -5.58
C ALA A 190 -0.92 15.43 -6.00
N TYR A 191 -0.74 14.29 -6.66
CA TYR A 191 -1.84 13.41 -7.07
C TYR A 191 -1.35 11.96 -7.19
N LEU A 192 -2.30 11.02 -7.21
CA LEU A 192 -2.05 9.63 -7.55
C LEU A 192 -2.37 9.42 -9.02
N ASP A 193 -1.40 8.90 -9.77
CA ASP A 193 -1.62 8.50 -11.16
C ASP A 193 -2.14 7.07 -11.18
N GLU A 194 -3.46 6.91 -11.38
CA GLU A 194 -4.13 5.60 -11.41
C GLU A 194 -3.63 4.72 -12.56
N ASP A 195 -3.26 5.31 -13.70
CA ASP A 195 -2.80 4.57 -14.88
C ASP A 195 -1.40 3.97 -14.66
N ASN A 196 -0.52 4.71 -13.98
CA ASN A 196 0.86 4.29 -13.68
C ASN A 196 1.03 3.75 -12.26
N SER A 197 -0.01 3.83 -11.42
CA SER A 197 0.06 3.41 -10.01
C SER A 197 1.22 4.06 -9.28
N SER A 198 1.38 5.37 -9.46
CA SER A 198 2.43 6.19 -8.89
C SER A 198 1.87 7.37 -8.10
N TYR A 199 2.69 7.87 -7.20
CA TYR A 199 2.48 9.16 -6.53
C TYR A 199 3.32 10.21 -7.24
N ASP A 200 2.67 11.29 -7.67
CA ASP A 200 3.29 12.42 -8.35
C ASP A 200 3.18 13.69 -7.51
N ALA A 201 4.29 14.39 -7.34
CA ALA A 201 4.33 15.70 -6.68
C ALA A 201 5.00 16.73 -7.58
N THR A 202 4.39 17.91 -7.69
CA THR A 202 4.96 19.07 -8.39
C THR A 202 5.55 20.03 -7.36
N LEU A 203 6.85 20.28 -7.43
CA LEU A 203 7.55 21.21 -6.55
C LEU A 203 7.69 22.61 -7.13
N TYR A 204 7.75 22.71 -8.45
CA TYR A 204 7.87 23.97 -9.16
C TYR A 204 7.18 23.90 -10.50
N ASP A 205 6.49 24.99 -10.85
CA ASP A 205 5.87 25.15 -12.16
C ASP A 205 5.91 26.64 -12.52
N GLY A 206 6.97 27.06 -13.25
CA GLY A 206 7.23 28.47 -13.48
C GLY A 206 8.08 28.79 -14.72
N THR A 207 8.65 29.96 -14.74
CA THR A 207 9.41 30.48 -15.91
C THR A 207 10.93 30.52 -15.72
N SER A 208 11.42 30.34 -14.51
CA SER A 208 12.84 30.46 -14.20
C SER A 208 13.56 29.09 -14.25
N SER A 209 14.46 28.91 -15.21
CA SER A 209 15.34 27.75 -15.29
C SER A 209 16.24 27.63 -14.05
N ALA A 210 16.82 28.77 -13.61
CA ALA A 210 17.73 28.77 -12.45
C ALA A 210 17.02 28.31 -11.17
N GLN A 211 15.77 28.70 -10.92
CA GLN A 211 15.00 28.23 -9.79
C GLN A 211 14.67 26.74 -9.90
N ALA A 212 14.26 26.28 -11.09
CA ALA A 212 13.95 24.88 -11.33
C ALA A 212 15.19 23.99 -11.11
N GLU A 213 16.34 24.35 -11.67
CA GLU A 213 17.58 23.58 -11.52
C GLU A 213 18.12 23.62 -10.08
N GLY A 214 18.02 24.77 -9.40
CA GLY A 214 18.38 24.90 -7.99
C GLY A 214 17.54 23.99 -7.10
N LEU A 215 16.22 23.97 -7.32
CA LEU A 215 15.30 23.12 -6.57
C LEU A 215 15.54 21.63 -6.88
N PHE A 216 15.70 21.27 -8.16
CA PHE A 216 16.03 19.91 -8.56
C PHE A 216 17.28 19.40 -7.83
N LYS A 217 18.34 20.21 -7.78
CA LYS A 217 19.59 19.84 -7.10
C LYS A 217 19.34 19.64 -5.59
N THR A 218 18.69 20.62 -4.94
CA THR A 218 18.46 20.59 -3.49
C THR A 218 17.62 19.39 -3.08
N GLU A 219 16.53 19.13 -3.79
CA GLU A 219 15.63 18.00 -3.44
C GLU A 219 16.28 16.65 -3.81
N SER A 220 17.07 16.58 -4.88
CA SER A 220 17.86 15.39 -5.19
C SER A 220 18.84 15.02 -4.08
N GLU A 221 19.54 16.01 -3.51
CA GLU A 221 20.47 15.81 -2.39
C GLU A 221 19.74 15.35 -1.12
N LYS A 222 18.63 15.99 -0.76
CA LYS A 222 17.81 15.63 0.41
C LYS A 222 17.28 14.20 0.30
N ILE A 223 16.60 13.88 -0.81
CA ILE A 223 15.98 12.57 -1.01
C ILE A 223 17.03 11.47 -1.04
N THR A 224 18.16 11.69 -1.71
CA THR A 224 19.28 10.73 -1.69
C THR A 224 19.78 10.49 -0.28
N ALA A 225 19.89 11.53 0.54
CA ALA A 225 20.31 11.40 1.93
C ALA A 225 19.30 10.60 2.77
N CYS A 226 17.98 10.79 2.56
CA CYS A 226 16.94 10.02 3.25
C CYS A 226 16.98 8.54 2.89
N LEU A 227 17.18 8.19 1.63
CA LEU A 227 17.10 6.82 1.13
C LEU A 227 18.38 6.00 1.42
N GLY A 228 19.53 6.66 1.56
CA GLY A 228 20.79 6.02 1.94
C GLY A 228 21.34 5.03 0.92
N ASN A 229 22.22 4.14 1.38
CA ASN A 229 23.04 3.26 0.53
C ASN A 229 22.30 2.04 -0.06
N THR A 230 21.09 1.78 0.36
CA THR A 230 20.26 0.66 -0.16
C THR A 230 19.57 1.00 -1.47
N TRP A 231 19.80 2.22 -1.97
CA TRP A 231 19.26 2.70 -3.23
C TRP A 231 20.36 2.99 -4.24
N LYS A 232 20.11 2.62 -5.49
CA LYS A 232 21.00 2.86 -6.62
C LYS A 232 20.55 4.11 -7.35
N ALA A 233 21.47 5.07 -7.48
CA ALA A 233 21.24 6.31 -8.20
C ALA A 233 21.66 6.21 -9.67
N LYS A 234 20.83 6.72 -10.56
CA LYS A 234 21.11 6.89 -11.99
C LYS A 234 20.68 8.31 -12.40
N SER A 235 21.63 9.13 -12.83
CA SER A 235 21.36 10.48 -13.33
C SER A 235 21.35 10.51 -14.85
N THR A 236 20.42 11.27 -15.42
CA THR A 236 20.45 11.64 -16.85
C THR A 236 20.85 13.11 -16.98
N ASN A 237 21.46 13.45 -18.09
CA ASN A 237 21.58 14.84 -18.54
C ASN A 237 20.32 15.28 -19.27
N TRP A 238 20.30 16.54 -19.75
CA TRP A 238 19.21 17.03 -20.57
C TRP A 238 19.00 16.17 -21.83
N GLU A 239 17.92 15.43 -21.86
CA GLU A 239 17.50 14.59 -22.98
C GLU A 239 16.21 15.12 -23.58
N LYS A 240 16.05 14.98 -24.89
CA LYS A 240 14.81 15.34 -25.55
C LYS A 240 13.81 14.18 -25.42
N ILE A 241 12.68 14.46 -24.80
CA ILE A 241 11.55 13.54 -24.66
C ILE A 241 10.39 14.15 -25.47
N GLU A 242 10.09 13.55 -26.61
CA GLU A 242 9.03 14.04 -27.51
C GLU A 242 9.16 15.54 -27.86
N ASP A 243 8.40 16.41 -27.18
CA ASP A 243 8.31 17.86 -27.43
C ASP A 243 8.88 18.74 -26.28
N TYR A 244 9.52 18.13 -25.28
CA TYR A 244 10.20 18.83 -24.19
C TYR A 244 11.58 18.24 -23.90
N LYS A 245 12.34 18.88 -23.02
CA LYS A 245 13.60 18.31 -22.52
C LYS A 245 13.46 17.97 -21.06
N MET A 246 14.09 16.88 -20.64
CA MET A 246 14.09 16.40 -19.28
C MET A 246 15.49 16.09 -18.80
N LYS A 247 15.74 16.39 -17.54
CA LYS A 247 16.91 15.94 -16.77
C LYS A 247 16.37 15.27 -15.53
N SER A 248 16.89 14.10 -15.15
CA SER A 248 16.39 13.36 -13.98
C SER A 248 17.45 12.74 -13.13
N LEU A 249 17.11 12.47 -11.89
CA LEU A 249 17.75 11.52 -10.98
C LEU A 249 16.72 10.43 -10.67
N GLU A 250 17.03 9.21 -11.02
CA GLU A 250 16.29 8.02 -10.67
C GLU A 250 17.02 7.31 -9.52
N LEU A 251 16.29 7.02 -8.46
CA LEU A 251 16.74 6.25 -7.31
C LEU A 251 15.93 4.97 -7.26
N THR A 252 16.58 3.82 -7.36
CA THR A 252 15.91 2.51 -7.37
C THR A 252 16.38 1.68 -6.18
N GLU A 253 15.44 1.11 -5.44
CA GLU A 253 15.72 0.22 -4.31
C GLU A 253 16.48 -1.03 -4.79
N GLN A 254 17.55 -1.39 -4.07
CA GLN A 254 18.34 -2.59 -4.38
C GLN A 254 17.68 -3.83 -3.74
N LYS A 255 16.54 -4.25 -4.30
CA LYS A 255 15.73 -5.37 -3.87
C LYS A 255 15.36 -6.21 -5.08
N GLU A 256 15.37 -7.54 -4.96
CA GLU A 256 15.09 -8.45 -6.09
C GLU A 256 13.62 -8.50 -6.47
N ASP A 257 12.73 -8.40 -5.48
CA ASP A 257 11.29 -8.47 -5.68
C ASP A 257 10.64 -7.11 -5.54
N ARG A 258 10.01 -6.63 -6.61
CA ARG A 258 9.24 -5.39 -6.69
C ARG A 258 9.98 -4.17 -6.12
N PRO A 259 11.14 -3.80 -6.69
CA PRO A 259 11.87 -2.64 -6.21
C PRO A 259 11.04 -1.36 -6.40
N ARG A 260 11.14 -0.48 -5.41
CA ARG A 260 10.52 0.85 -5.47
C ARG A 260 11.45 1.81 -6.18
N TYR A 261 10.88 2.84 -6.77
CA TYR A 261 11.66 3.91 -7.36
C TYR A 261 11.20 5.29 -6.88
N VAL A 262 12.12 6.23 -6.93
CA VAL A 262 11.88 7.66 -6.78
C VAL A 262 12.56 8.38 -7.93
N ILE A 263 11.80 9.09 -8.75
CA ILE A 263 12.33 9.91 -9.84
C ILE A 263 12.15 11.36 -9.47
N ILE A 264 13.23 12.13 -9.49
CA ILE A 264 13.20 13.59 -9.42
C ILE A 264 13.54 14.09 -10.82
N ALA A 265 12.68 14.89 -11.40
CA ALA A 265 12.87 15.38 -12.76
C ALA A 265 12.66 16.89 -12.86
N VAL A 266 13.47 17.52 -13.72
CA VAL A 266 13.25 18.88 -14.19
C VAL A 266 12.94 18.85 -15.68
N ASN A 267 11.80 19.41 -16.06
CA ASN A 267 11.30 19.46 -17.44
C ASN A 267 11.43 20.89 -17.98
N ASP A 268 12.06 21.05 -19.15
CA ASP A 268 12.04 22.27 -19.97
C ASP A 268 11.01 22.11 -21.09
N ARG A 269 9.87 22.76 -20.92
CA ARG A 269 8.72 22.71 -21.83
C ARG A 269 8.71 23.90 -22.82
N ALA A 270 9.81 24.66 -22.93
CA ALA A 270 9.88 25.83 -23.79
C ALA A 270 9.61 25.52 -25.27
N GLY A 271 9.87 24.27 -25.69
CA GLY A 271 9.62 23.78 -27.05
C GLY A 271 8.32 22.98 -27.21
N SER A 272 7.55 22.81 -26.13
CA SER A 272 6.33 22.03 -26.15
C SER A 272 5.24 22.66 -27.01
N LYS A 273 4.48 21.82 -27.70
CA LYS A 273 3.28 22.23 -28.45
C LYS A 273 2.17 22.74 -27.54
N GLN A 274 2.22 22.39 -26.27
CA GLN A 274 1.32 22.95 -25.25
C GLN A 274 1.71 24.41 -25.00
N LYS A 275 0.82 25.34 -25.39
CA LYS A 275 0.99 26.77 -25.13
C LYS A 275 0.83 27.10 -23.64
N THR A 276 1.82 26.76 -22.84
CA THR A 276 1.86 27.16 -21.43
C THR A 276 2.82 28.33 -21.22
N SER A 277 2.44 29.30 -20.39
CA SER A 277 3.35 30.37 -19.96
C SER A 277 4.43 29.85 -18.99
N LYS A 278 4.20 28.66 -18.40
CA LYS A 278 5.09 28.02 -17.45
C LYS A 278 6.04 27.09 -18.23
N LYS A 279 7.31 27.43 -18.29
CA LYS A 279 8.30 26.76 -19.12
C LYS A 279 9.03 25.64 -18.43
N PHE A 280 9.22 25.76 -17.11
CA PHE A 280 9.99 24.79 -16.32
C PHE A 280 9.11 24.18 -15.24
N GLN A 281 9.26 22.87 -15.06
CA GLN A 281 8.56 22.12 -14.02
C GLN A 281 9.54 21.20 -13.30
N VAL A 282 9.46 21.13 -11.96
CA VAL A 282 10.17 20.13 -11.15
C VAL A 282 9.13 19.20 -10.55
N LYS A 283 9.31 17.89 -10.77
CA LYS A 283 8.45 16.84 -10.28
C LYS A 283 9.21 15.79 -9.47
N ILE A 284 8.50 15.15 -8.57
CA ILE A 284 8.90 13.89 -7.93
C ILE A 284 7.83 12.85 -8.26
N GLU A 285 8.26 11.67 -8.66
CA GLU A 285 7.42 10.51 -8.90
C GLU A 285 7.91 9.36 -8.02
N ILE A 286 7.00 8.65 -7.38
CA ILE A 286 7.29 7.50 -6.51
C ILE A 286 6.42 6.34 -6.96
N GLY A 287 7.01 5.14 -7.13
CA GLY A 287 6.26 3.99 -7.58
C GLY A 287 7.01 2.67 -7.45
N LEU A 288 6.52 1.67 -8.17
CA LEU A 288 7.12 0.34 -8.29
C LEU A 288 7.73 0.15 -9.67
N VAL A 289 8.90 -0.47 -9.74
CA VAL A 289 9.46 -0.93 -11.03
C VAL A 289 8.64 -2.14 -11.52
N HIS A 290 8.11 -2.05 -12.72
CA HIS A 290 7.29 -3.09 -13.38
C HIS A 290 8.12 -4.06 -14.21
#